data_74a5e8e8e2e0b29de685942dca2dff53
#
_entry.id   74a5e8e8e2e0b29de685942dca2dff53
#
_cell.length_a   1.000
_cell.length_b   1.000
_cell.length_c   1.000
_cell.angle_alpha   90.00
_cell.angle_beta   90.00
_cell.angle_gamma   90.00
#
_symmetry.space_group_name_H-M   'P 1'
#
loop_
_entity.id
_entity.type
_entity.pdbx_description
1 polymer ?
#
loop_
_entity_poly.entity_id
_entity_poly.type
_entity_poly.pdbx_seq_one_letter_code
_entity_poly.pdbx_strand_id
1 'polypeptide(L)'
;SVVIVAVNYHTDVSSTGSVNEACISRYAWGNEYHRVLGDRLESLHSELCNWFPELNARWYVDTGPVLEKAWAERAGLGWIGKHTNLINRDLGSWIFLGALILDIELESGRPHADYCGTCNSCIQACPTDAIVGPYVLDSRRCISYLTIENRGPIPREFRHAIGNRVYGCDDCQDVCPWNRFAHEGPQALQFVPRHGDAHPQLIEFLSMTDMEFRNHFKDSPVLRAKRRGFVRNVAVALGNSNEPQAVPPLVRQLADDDELVRGHVAWALGELGGKDATRALRKQLKIETDEWVREEIRTALGECS
;
A
#
# COMPACT_ATOMS: atom_id res chain seq x y z
N SER A 1 -30.64 7.51 -4.98
CA SER A 1 -29.46 8.33 -5.32
C SER A 1 -28.18 7.79 -4.68
N VAL A 2 -27.02 8.20 -5.19
CA VAL A 2 -25.72 7.90 -4.60
C VAL A 2 -25.03 9.22 -4.29
N VAL A 3 -24.73 9.44 -3.01
CA VAL A 3 -23.91 10.57 -2.55
C VAL A 3 -22.50 10.06 -2.30
N ILE A 4 -21.49 10.71 -2.88
CA ILE A 4 -20.09 10.39 -2.64
C ILE A 4 -19.47 11.51 -1.82
N VAL A 5 -18.78 11.11 -0.76
CA VAL A 5 -17.99 12.01 0.08
C VAL A 5 -16.49 11.73 -0.11
N ALA A 6 -15.68 12.77 0.05
CA ALA A 6 -14.24 12.69 -0.04
C ALA A 6 -13.60 13.28 1.23
N VAL A 7 -12.57 12.61 1.74
CA VAL A 7 -11.77 13.11 2.87
C VAL A 7 -10.31 13.16 2.42
N ASN A 8 -9.72 14.34 2.51
CA ASN A 8 -8.31 14.54 2.20
C ASN A 8 -7.43 13.94 3.31
N TYR A 9 -6.46 13.11 2.91
CA TYR A 9 -5.47 12.52 3.83
C TYR A 9 -4.05 13.05 3.60
N HIS A 10 -3.89 14.06 2.77
CA HIS A 10 -2.60 14.70 2.58
C HIS A 10 -2.07 15.28 3.89
N THR A 11 -0.78 15.06 4.14
CA THR A 11 -0.02 15.68 5.22
C THR A 11 1.29 16.21 4.67
N ASP A 12 1.81 17.30 5.23
CA ASP A 12 3.07 17.94 4.79
C ASP A 12 4.33 17.15 5.20
N VAL A 13 4.15 15.94 5.76
CA VAL A 13 5.25 15.05 6.10
C VAL A 13 5.90 14.51 4.82
N SER A 14 7.24 14.56 4.75
CA SER A 14 7.98 14.00 3.62
C SER A 14 7.74 12.50 3.45
N SER A 15 7.57 12.05 2.21
CA SER A 15 7.49 10.62 1.86
C SER A 15 8.84 10.01 1.48
N THR A 16 9.91 10.81 1.45
CA THR A 16 11.24 10.35 1.06
C THR A 16 12.07 9.97 2.27
N GLY A 17 12.42 8.69 2.37
CA GLY A 17 13.35 8.14 3.34
C GLY A 17 14.61 7.59 2.67
N SER A 18 15.55 7.10 3.47
CA SER A 18 16.75 6.41 3.00
C SER A 18 16.41 4.98 2.57
N VAL A 19 17.34 4.31 1.88
CA VAL A 19 17.17 2.91 1.44
C VAL A 19 17.01 1.91 2.60
N ASN A 20 17.41 2.29 3.81
CA ASN A 20 17.34 1.48 5.02
C ASN A 20 16.05 1.71 5.82
N GLU A 21 15.26 2.68 5.41
CA GLU A 21 14.00 3.04 6.02
C GLU A 21 12.84 2.45 5.25
N ALA A 22 11.84 2.00 5.98
CA ALA A 22 10.64 1.42 5.40
C ALA A 22 9.77 2.50 4.75
N CYS A 23 9.43 2.32 3.49
CA CYS A 23 8.45 3.14 2.81
C CYS A 23 7.06 2.50 2.96
N ILE A 24 6.18 3.20 3.66
CA ILE A 24 4.75 2.87 3.80
C ILE A 24 3.97 3.94 3.05
N SER A 25 3.02 3.54 2.20
CA SER A 25 2.14 4.48 1.48
C SER A 25 1.40 5.40 2.44
N ARG A 26 1.30 6.70 2.10
CA ARG A 26 0.71 7.77 2.93
C ARG A 26 -0.67 7.43 3.48
N TYR A 27 -1.50 6.75 2.71
CA TYR A 27 -2.83 6.40 3.14
C TYR A 27 -2.87 5.48 4.38
N ALA A 28 -1.77 4.80 4.67
CA ALA A 28 -1.65 3.86 5.78
C ALA A 28 -0.81 4.42 6.96
N TRP A 29 -0.39 5.68 6.91
CA TRP A 29 0.39 6.29 7.99
C TRP A 29 -0.41 6.48 9.27
N GLY A 30 -1.65 6.92 9.13
CA GLY A 30 -2.49 7.33 10.24
C GLY A 30 -3.47 6.27 10.73
N ASN A 31 -4.57 6.74 11.22
CA ASN A 31 -5.67 5.91 11.71
C ASN A 31 -6.33 5.15 10.55
N GLU A 32 -6.95 4.04 10.90
CA GLU A 32 -7.68 3.18 9.98
C GLU A 32 -8.84 3.97 9.31
N TYR A 33 -8.69 4.26 8.01
CA TYR A 33 -9.56 5.18 7.28
C TYR A 33 -10.99 4.67 7.13
N HIS A 34 -11.20 3.36 7.09
CA HIS A 34 -12.57 2.81 7.05
C HIS A 34 -13.35 3.22 8.31
N ARG A 35 -12.68 3.24 9.48
CA ARG A 35 -13.30 3.68 10.71
C ARG A 35 -13.50 5.20 10.71
N VAL A 36 -12.48 5.97 10.35
CA VAL A 36 -12.55 7.44 10.34
C VAL A 36 -13.67 7.95 9.42
N LEU A 37 -13.80 7.38 8.22
CA LEU A 37 -14.88 7.74 7.30
C LEU A 37 -16.21 7.10 7.72
N GLY A 38 -16.16 5.86 8.20
CA GLY A 38 -17.34 5.13 8.66
C GLY A 38 -18.07 5.88 9.77
N ASP A 39 -17.36 6.33 10.81
CA ASP A 39 -17.94 7.10 11.92
C ASP A 39 -18.64 8.38 11.45
N ARG A 40 -18.09 9.03 10.41
CA ARG A 40 -18.67 10.25 9.81
C ARG A 40 -19.88 9.96 8.96
N LEU A 41 -19.81 8.90 8.15
CA LEU A 41 -20.94 8.47 7.34
C LEU A 41 -22.10 7.99 8.22
N GLU A 42 -21.81 7.32 9.34
CA GLU A 42 -22.80 6.93 10.32
C GLU A 42 -23.47 8.16 10.96
N SER A 43 -22.67 9.19 11.31
CA SER A 43 -23.21 10.44 11.83
C SER A 43 -24.10 11.15 10.80
N LEU A 44 -23.64 11.23 9.54
CA LEU A 44 -24.43 11.82 8.44
C LEU A 44 -25.72 11.02 8.19
N HIS A 45 -25.62 9.70 8.18
CA HIS A 45 -26.77 8.80 8.02
C HIS A 45 -27.80 9.05 9.13
N SER A 46 -27.35 9.11 10.39
CA SER A 46 -28.23 9.35 11.53
C SER A 46 -28.94 10.70 11.45
N GLU A 47 -28.23 11.77 11.06
CA GLU A 47 -28.83 13.09 10.86
C GLU A 47 -29.88 13.09 9.73
N LEU A 48 -29.58 12.42 8.62
CA LEU A 48 -30.52 12.30 7.50
C LEU A 48 -31.79 11.53 7.91
N CYS A 49 -31.67 10.46 8.67
CA CYS A 49 -32.81 9.71 9.17
C CYS A 49 -33.67 10.53 10.17
N ASN A 50 -33.04 11.42 10.95
CA ASN A 50 -33.77 12.34 11.81
C ASN A 50 -34.61 13.35 11.00
N TRP A 51 -34.10 13.85 9.90
CA TRP A 51 -34.81 14.79 9.03
C TRP A 51 -35.84 14.11 8.13
N PHE A 52 -35.57 12.86 7.73
CA PHE A 52 -36.40 12.06 6.83
C PHE A 52 -36.65 10.68 7.44
N PRO A 53 -37.63 10.51 8.35
CA PRO A 53 -37.84 9.25 9.08
C PRO A 53 -38.14 8.03 8.19
N GLU A 54 -38.65 8.23 6.97
CA GLU A 54 -38.94 7.16 6.00
C GLU A 54 -37.72 6.80 5.11
N LEU A 55 -36.59 7.49 5.28
CA LEU A 55 -35.40 7.30 4.45
C LEU A 55 -34.75 5.93 4.69
N ASN A 56 -34.58 5.16 3.62
CA ASN A 56 -33.68 4.01 3.64
C ASN A 56 -32.33 4.40 3.05
N ALA A 57 -31.30 4.26 3.86
CA ALA A 57 -29.95 4.61 3.47
C ALA A 57 -28.93 3.52 3.88
N ARG A 58 -27.87 3.40 3.11
CA ARG A 58 -26.71 2.56 3.46
C ARG A 58 -25.43 3.26 3.04
N TRP A 59 -24.41 3.17 3.87
CA TRP A 59 -23.12 3.73 3.54
C TRP A 59 -22.04 2.64 3.39
N TYR A 60 -21.01 2.96 2.65
CA TYR A 60 -19.88 2.08 2.36
C TYR A 60 -18.58 2.90 2.31
N VAL A 61 -17.49 2.26 2.73
CA VAL A 61 -16.13 2.74 2.55
C VAL A 61 -15.30 1.55 2.05
N ASP A 62 -14.81 1.60 0.82
CA ASP A 62 -13.94 0.63 0.15
C ASP A 62 -14.46 -0.82 0.12
N THR A 63 -14.92 -1.37 1.22
CA THR A 63 -15.28 -2.80 1.36
C THR A 63 -16.68 -3.16 0.84
N GLY A 64 -17.43 -2.20 0.33
CA GLY A 64 -18.78 -2.42 -0.20
C GLY A 64 -18.81 -2.77 -1.69
N PRO A 65 -19.94 -3.25 -2.23
CA PRO A 65 -20.11 -3.53 -3.66
C PRO A 65 -20.37 -2.24 -4.45
N VAL A 66 -19.58 -1.19 -4.19
CA VAL A 66 -19.71 0.15 -4.81
C VAL A 66 -18.38 0.50 -5.48
N LEU A 67 -18.46 0.99 -6.71
CA LEU A 67 -17.31 1.50 -7.44
C LEU A 67 -17.15 2.99 -7.13
N GLU A 68 -16.61 3.32 -5.94
CA GLU A 68 -16.57 4.68 -5.40
C GLU A 68 -15.93 5.66 -6.37
N LYS A 69 -14.81 5.31 -7.00
CA LYS A 69 -14.12 6.19 -7.96
C LYS A 69 -15.00 6.53 -9.16
N ALA A 70 -15.70 5.55 -9.71
CA ALA A 70 -16.60 5.77 -10.85
C ALA A 70 -17.82 6.64 -10.47
N TRP A 71 -18.35 6.43 -9.28
CA TRP A 71 -19.44 7.28 -8.78
C TRP A 71 -18.96 8.68 -8.42
N ALA A 72 -17.75 8.82 -7.86
CA ALA A 72 -17.14 10.11 -7.57
C ALA A 72 -16.93 10.96 -8.84
N GLU A 73 -16.47 10.34 -9.92
CA GLU A 73 -16.36 11.01 -11.23
C GLU A 73 -17.72 11.46 -11.76
N ARG A 74 -18.72 10.59 -11.73
CA ARG A 74 -20.10 10.92 -12.14
C ARG A 74 -20.74 12.01 -11.28
N ALA A 75 -20.45 12.01 -9.99
CA ALA A 75 -20.95 13.01 -9.05
C ALA A 75 -20.21 14.37 -9.17
N GLY A 76 -19.15 14.46 -9.97
CA GLY A 76 -18.41 15.70 -10.17
C GLY A 76 -17.40 16.02 -9.08
N LEU A 77 -16.93 15.02 -8.33
CA LEU A 77 -15.84 15.23 -7.37
C LEU A 77 -14.46 15.36 -8.04
N GLY A 78 -14.32 14.90 -9.26
CA GLY A 78 -13.08 14.92 -10.01
C GLY A 78 -13.15 14.05 -11.25
N TRP A 79 -12.01 13.62 -11.75
CA TRP A 79 -11.91 12.69 -12.89
C TRP A 79 -10.97 11.53 -12.54
N ILE A 80 -11.15 10.40 -13.17
CA ILE A 80 -10.22 9.27 -13.05
C ILE A 80 -8.99 9.59 -13.89
N GLY A 81 -7.82 9.73 -13.24
CA GLY A 81 -6.57 10.03 -13.91
C GLY A 81 -5.95 8.81 -14.63
N LYS A 82 -4.91 9.05 -15.44
CA LYS A 82 -4.20 7.97 -16.18
C LYS A 82 -3.61 6.90 -15.26
N HIS A 83 -3.37 7.20 -13.99
CA HIS A 83 -2.96 6.24 -12.95
C HIS A 83 -4.13 5.52 -12.25
N THR A 84 -5.35 5.67 -12.77
CA THR A 84 -6.59 5.04 -12.28
C THR A 84 -7.09 5.48 -10.90
N ASN A 85 -6.49 6.48 -10.27
CA ASN A 85 -7.03 7.12 -9.07
C ASN A 85 -7.87 8.33 -9.44
N LEU A 86 -8.82 8.68 -8.57
CA LEU A 86 -9.57 9.92 -8.70
C LEU A 86 -8.64 11.11 -8.44
N ILE A 87 -8.75 12.15 -9.24
CA ILE A 87 -8.05 13.42 -9.07
C ILE A 87 -9.10 14.51 -8.88
N ASN A 88 -8.99 15.23 -7.78
CA ASN A 88 -9.76 16.45 -7.53
C ASN A 88 -8.89 17.66 -7.88
N ARG A 89 -9.50 18.71 -8.44
CA ARG A 89 -8.78 19.89 -8.92
C ARG A 89 -8.06 20.64 -7.79
N ASP A 90 -8.66 20.69 -6.61
CA ASP A 90 -8.19 21.48 -5.48
C ASP A 90 -7.40 20.67 -4.45
N LEU A 91 -7.69 19.35 -4.35
CA LEU A 91 -7.13 18.44 -3.35
C LEU A 91 -6.11 17.45 -3.91
N GLY A 92 -5.94 17.41 -5.23
CA GLY A 92 -5.11 16.36 -5.86
C GLY A 92 -5.77 14.98 -5.78
N SER A 93 -4.97 13.93 -5.58
CA SER A 93 -5.44 12.54 -5.50
C SER A 93 -5.31 11.90 -4.11
N TRP A 94 -4.89 12.67 -3.10
CA TRP A 94 -4.73 12.22 -1.71
C TRP A 94 -6.07 12.24 -0.97
N ILE A 95 -7.05 11.49 -1.48
CA ILE A 95 -8.42 11.50 -0.98
C ILE A 95 -8.95 10.09 -0.76
N PHE A 96 -9.57 9.87 0.40
CA PHE A 96 -10.42 8.72 0.66
C PHE A 96 -11.84 8.99 0.20
N LEU A 97 -12.52 7.96 -0.25
CA LEU A 97 -13.90 8.03 -0.72
C LEU A 97 -14.82 7.22 0.20
N GLY A 98 -16.04 7.73 0.32
CA GLY A 98 -17.13 7.00 0.94
C GLY A 98 -18.42 7.24 0.16
N ALA A 99 -19.30 6.26 0.16
CA ALA A 99 -20.56 6.30 -0.56
C ALA A 99 -21.75 6.17 0.40
N LEU A 100 -22.77 6.97 0.19
CA LEU A 100 -24.07 6.85 0.84
C LEU A 100 -25.13 6.62 -0.23
N ILE A 101 -25.83 5.48 -0.16
CA ILE A 101 -26.91 5.11 -1.08
C ILE A 101 -28.23 5.43 -0.40
N LEU A 102 -29.07 6.19 -1.07
CA LEU A 102 -30.33 6.71 -0.58
C LEU A 102 -31.48 6.30 -1.50
N ASP A 103 -32.64 6.02 -0.95
CA ASP A 103 -33.88 5.73 -1.70
C ASP A 103 -34.69 6.98 -2.09
N ILE A 104 -34.11 8.16 -1.94
CA ILE A 104 -34.63 9.43 -2.40
C ILE A 104 -33.95 9.92 -3.67
N GLU A 105 -34.63 10.72 -4.46
CA GLU A 105 -34.09 11.36 -5.64
C GLU A 105 -33.41 12.68 -5.28
N LEU A 106 -32.15 12.83 -5.72
CA LEU A 106 -31.36 14.05 -5.59
C LEU A 106 -30.92 14.52 -6.97
N GLU A 107 -30.79 15.82 -7.15
CA GLU A 107 -30.21 16.38 -8.37
C GLU A 107 -28.77 15.86 -8.54
N SER A 108 -28.47 15.35 -9.74
CA SER A 108 -27.14 14.79 -10.01
C SER A 108 -26.11 15.90 -10.25
N GLY A 109 -24.90 15.66 -9.73
CA GLY A 109 -23.74 16.48 -10.06
C GLY A 109 -23.37 16.42 -11.55
N ARG A 110 -22.46 17.28 -11.98
CA ARG A 110 -21.94 17.31 -13.35
C ARG A 110 -20.52 16.75 -13.34
N PRO A 111 -20.20 15.72 -14.15
CA PRO A 111 -18.87 15.19 -14.27
C PRO A 111 -17.85 16.26 -14.67
N HIS A 112 -16.65 16.18 -14.14
CA HIS A 112 -15.51 16.98 -14.60
C HIS A 112 -15.00 16.50 -15.95
N ALA A 113 -14.39 17.42 -16.70
CA ALA A 113 -13.55 17.04 -17.83
C ALA A 113 -12.26 16.37 -17.33
N ASP A 114 -11.64 15.54 -18.18
CA ASP A 114 -10.30 15.01 -17.93
C ASP A 114 -9.24 16.10 -18.18
N TYR A 115 -8.43 16.34 -17.16
CA TYR A 115 -7.32 17.31 -17.23
C TYR A 115 -5.93 16.66 -17.24
N CYS A 116 -5.82 15.35 -17.47
CA CYS A 116 -4.53 14.68 -17.68
C CYS A 116 -3.83 15.14 -18.96
N GLY A 117 -4.60 15.47 -20.01
CA GLY A 117 -4.07 15.98 -21.28
C GLY A 117 -2.95 15.10 -21.85
N THR A 118 -1.84 15.71 -22.24
CA THR A 118 -0.66 15.00 -22.77
C THR A 118 0.30 14.46 -21.70
N CYS A 119 0.07 14.77 -20.41
CA CYS A 119 0.92 14.31 -19.32
C CYS A 119 0.92 12.77 -19.21
N ASN A 120 2.10 12.18 -19.01
CA ASN A 120 2.31 10.75 -18.79
C ASN A 120 3.29 10.44 -17.66
N SER A 121 3.53 11.39 -16.75
CA SER A 121 4.51 11.26 -15.66
C SER A 121 4.27 10.03 -14.78
N CYS A 122 3.00 9.74 -14.44
CA CYS A 122 2.66 8.57 -13.64
C CYS A 122 2.95 7.23 -14.35
N ILE A 123 2.83 7.18 -15.68
CA ILE A 123 3.16 5.99 -16.48
C ILE A 123 4.68 5.78 -16.44
N GLN A 124 5.46 6.84 -16.66
CA GLN A 124 6.92 6.78 -16.69
C GLN A 124 7.54 6.51 -15.31
N ALA A 125 6.89 6.95 -14.24
CA ALA A 125 7.39 6.77 -12.88
C ALA A 125 7.07 5.40 -12.27
N CYS A 126 6.19 4.60 -12.90
CA CYS A 126 5.80 3.31 -12.35
C CYS A 126 6.96 2.31 -12.39
N PRO A 127 7.54 1.88 -11.25
CA PRO A 127 8.77 1.08 -11.24
C PRO A 127 8.61 -0.32 -11.86
N THR A 128 7.38 -0.81 -11.95
CA THR A 128 7.04 -2.14 -12.46
C THR A 128 6.27 -2.09 -13.78
N ASP A 129 6.13 -0.92 -14.40
CA ASP A 129 5.30 -0.69 -15.59
C ASP A 129 3.88 -1.24 -15.44
N ALA A 130 3.32 -1.12 -14.23
CA ALA A 130 1.97 -1.61 -13.95
C ALA A 130 0.89 -0.78 -14.66
N ILE A 131 1.15 0.51 -14.94
CA ILE A 131 0.27 1.35 -15.76
C ILE A 131 0.62 1.08 -17.22
N VAL A 132 -0.02 0.05 -17.80
CA VAL A 132 0.29 -0.47 -19.13
C VAL A 132 -0.19 0.45 -20.27
N GLY A 133 -0.96 1.46 -19.95
CA GLY A 133 -1.45 2.49 -20.85
C GLY A 133 -2.30 3.51 -20.08
N PRO A 134 -2.64 4.65 -20.69
CA PRO A 134 -3.50 5.64 -20.06
C PRO A 134 -4.80 4.98 -19.56
N TYR A 135 -5.12 5.17 -18.27
CA TYR A 135 -6.32 4.62 -17.59
C TYR A 135 -6.38 3.09 -17.48
N VAL A 136 -5.27 2.39 -17.78
CA VAL A 136 -5.22 0.92 -17.73
C VAL A 136 -4.11 0.47 -16.79
N LEU A 137 -4.50 -0.20 -15.71
CA LEU A 137 -3.60 -0.76 -14.71
C LEU A 137 -3.65 -2.28 -14.73
N ASP A 138 -2.50 -2.93 -14.89
CA ASP A 138 -2.34 -4.34 -14.55
C ASP A 138 -2.00 -4.47 -13.06
N SER A 139 -3.01 -4.80 -12.25
CA SER A 139 -2.85 -4.91 -10.81
C SER A 139 -1.82 -5.96 -10.38
N ARG A 140 -1.62 -7.03 -11.17
CA ARG A 140 -0.64 -8.09 -10.88
C ARG A 140 0.81 -7.59 -10.85
N ARG A 141 1.06 -6.45 -11.50
CA ARG A 141 2.36 -5.78 -11.55
C ARG A 141 2.46 -4.65 -10.54
N CYS A 142 1.32 -4.13 -10.03
CA CYS A 142 1.28 -2.98 -9.14
C CYS A 142 1.92 -3.31 -7.79
N ILE A 143 2.91 -2.51 -7.35
CA ILE A 143 3.57 -2.69 -6.04
C ILE A 143 2.56 -2.63 -4.90
N SER A 144 1.54 -1.78 -5.00
CA SER A 144 0.47 -1.70 -4.00
C SER A 144 -0.23 -3.05 -3.85
N TYR A 145 -0.62 -3.69 -4.96
CA TYR A 145 -1.20 -5.04 -4.93
C TYR A 145 -0.21 -6.09 -4.39
N LEU A 146 1.03 -6.06 -4.88
CA LEU A 146 2.07 -7.04 -4.49
C LEU A 146 2.39 -7.01 -3.00
N THR A 147 2.37 -5.82 -2.39
CA THR A 147 2.74 -5.64 -0.97
C THR A 147 1.55 -5.72 0.00
N ILE A 148 0.32 -5.53 -0.49
CA ILE A 148 -0.89 -5.51 0.35
C ILE A 148 -1.74 -6.76 0.16
N GLU A 149 -2.11 -7.09 -1.09
CA GLU A 149 -3.15 -8.09 -1.40
C GLU A 149 -2.58 -9.46 -1.80
N ASN A 150 -1.41 -9.49 -2.42
CA ASN A 150 -0.77 -10.75 -2.81
C ASN A 150 -0.44 -11.60 -1.58
N ARG A 151 -1.01 -12.80 -1.50
CA ARG A 151 -0.81 -13.75 -0.37
C ARG A 151 0.31 -14.74 -0.59
N GLY A 152 0.82 -14.84 -1.82
CA GLY A 152 1.90 -15.72 -2.22
C GLY A 152 3.25 -15.03 -2.36
N PRO A 153 4.22 -15.69 -3.00
CA PRO A 153 5.51 -15.12 -3.33
C PRO A 153 5.38 -13.87 -4.22
N ILE A 154 6.27 -12.91 -4.00
CA ILE A 154 6.48 -11.81 -4.94
C ILE A 154 7.31 -12.36 -6.11
N PRO A 155 6.85 -12.23 -7.36
CA PRO A 155 7.64 -12.65 -8.53
C PRO A 155 9.01 -11.98 -8.53
N ARG A 156 10.05 -12.74 -8.90
CA ARG A 156 11.45 -12.28 -8.83
C ARG A 156 11.70 -11.02 -9.65
N GLU A 157 11.06 -10.94 -10.82
CA GLU A 157 11.18 -9.81 -11.73
C GLU A 157 10.74 -8.46 -11.12
N PHE A 158 9.91 -8.48 -10.07
CA PHE A 158 9.44 -7.24 -9.43
C PHE A 158 10.18 -6.90 -8.15
N ARG A 159 10.96 -7.83 -7.55
CA ARG A 159 11.56 -7.63 -6.21
C ARG A 159 12.49 -6.42 -6.16
N HIS A 160 13.34 -6.23 -7.18
CA HIS A 160 14.21 -5.05 -7.23
C HIS A 160 13.42 -3.74 -7.41
N ALA A 161 12.41 -3.75 -8.26
CA ALA A 161 11.57 -2.58 -8.51
C ALA A 161 10.75 -2.14 -7.28
N ILE A 162 10.49 -3.04 -6.32
CA ILE A 162 9.84 -2.70 -5.06
C ILE A 162 10.70 -1.74 -4.22
N GLY A 163 12.04 -1.83 -4.30
CA GLY A 163 12.93 -0.98 -3.50
C GLY A 163 12.71 -1.20 -2.00
N ASN A 164 12.50 -0.12 -1.25
CA ASN A 164 12.25 -0.13 0.19
C ASN A 164 10.75 -0.08 0.57
N ARG A 165 9.84 -0.29 -0.39
CA ARG A 165 8.39 -0.23 -0.17
C ARG A 165 7.90 -1.50 0.52
N VAL A 166 7.51 -1.36 1.78
CA VAL A 166 7.03 -2.49 2.59
C VAL A 166 5.50 -2.60 2.60
N TYR A 167 4.80 -1.50 2.26
CA TYR A 167 3.35 -1.48 2.23
C TYR A 167 2.82 -0.37 1.31
N GLY A 168 2.20 -0.73 0.19
CA GLY A 168 1.69 0.21 -0.78
C GLY A 168 2.78 0.88 -1.62
N CYS A 169 2.38 1.83 -2.45
CA CYS A 169 3.25 2.60 -3.34
C CYS A 169 2.53 3.87 -3.78
N ASP A 170 3.19 5.01 -3.67
CA ASP A 170 2.65 6.32 -3.99
C ASP A 170 3.27 6.94 -5.25
N ASP A 171 4.23 6.29 -5.92
CA ASP A 171 5.04 6.85 -7.00
C ASP A 171 4.23 7.53 -8.10
N CYS A 172 3.12 6.90 -8.51
CA CYS A 172 2.27 7.48 -9.56
C CYS A 172 1.47 8.72 -9.08
N GLN A 173 1.24 8.84 -7.77
CA GLN A 173 0.59 9.99 -7.16
C GLN A 173 1.61 11.09 -6.86
N ASP A 174 2.80 10.75 -6.35
CA ASP A 174 3.85 11.72 -6.02
C ASP A 174 4.29 12.54 -7.23
N VAL A 175 4.36 11.92 -8.42
CA VAL A 175 4.73 12.62 -9.65
C VAL A 175 3.56 13.33 -10.35
N CYS A 176 2.34 13.18 -9.84
CA CYS A 176 1.17 13.79 -10.46
C CYS A 176 1.17 15.31 -10.27
N PRO A 177 1.17 16.11 -11.38
CA PRO A 177 1.20 17.57 -11.26
C PRO A 177 0.02 18.16 -10.49
N TRP A 178 -1.09 17.45 -10.41
CA TRP A 178 -2.27 17.91 -9.68
C TRP A 178 -2.08 17.84 -8.16
N ASN A 179 -1.17 16.99 -7.66
CA ASN A 179 -0.87 16.90 -6.24
C ASN A 179 -0.07 18.10 -5.69
N ARG A 180 0.44 18.99 -6.56
CA ARG A 180 1.01 20.28 -6.12
C ARG A 180 -0.01 21.22 -5.47
N PHE A 181 -1.29 20.98 -5.68
CA PHE A 181 -2.37 21.75 -5.07
C PHE A 181 -2.88 21.12 -3.78
N ALA A 182 -2.41 19.89 -3.46
CA ALA A 182 -2.76 19.24 -2.21
C ALA A 182 -2.28 20.07 -1.02
N HIS A 183 -3.12 20.17 -0.02
CA HIS A 183 -2.84 20.86 1.24
C HIS A 183 -3.46 20.09 2.39
N GLU A 184 -2.99 20.30 3.60
CA GLU A 184 -3.56 19.65 4.77
C GLU A 184 -5.03 20.03 4.96
N GLY A 185 -5.84 19.00 5.16
CA GLY A 185 -7.26 19.18 5.48
C GLY A 185 -7.51 19.27 6.99
N PRO A 186 -8.74 19.62 7.41
CA PRO A 186 -9.11 19.67 8.83
C PRO A 186 -8.88 18.36 9.59
N GLN A 187 -8.72 17.26 8.88
CA GLN A 187 -8.52 15.91 9.43
C GLN A 187 -7.08 15.43 9.36
N ALA A 188 -6.14 16.26 8.93
CA ALA A 188 -4.74 15.87 8.75
C ALA A 188 -4.17 15.12 9.97
N LEU A 189 -4.49 15.55 11.19
CA LEU A 189 -4.07 14.89 12.43
C LEU A 189 -4.51 13.42 12.57
N GLN A 190 -5.56 13.00 11.86
CA GLN A 190 -5.98 11.58 11.83
C GLN A 190 -5.06 10.72 10.94
N PHE A 191 -4.33 11.35 10.02
CA PHE A 191 -3.60 10.69 8.95
C PHE A 191 -2.08 10.95 8.99
N VAL A 192 -1.58 11.69 9.97
CA VAL A 192 -0.13 11.82 10.22
C VAL A 192 0.48 10.47 10.61
N PRO A 193 1.79 10.29 10.38
CA PRO A 193 2.47 9.05 10.73
C PRO A 193 2.29 8.69 12.20
N ARG A 194 1.87 7.46 12.45
CA ARG A 194 1.76 6.90 13.81
C ARG A 194 3.17 6.77 14.38
N HIS A 195 3.29 6.89 15.69
CA HIS A 195 4.56 6.86 16.40
C HIS A 195 5.53 8.01 16.02
N GLY A 196 5.06 9.00 15.26
CA GLY A 196 5.85 10.19 14.91
C GLY A 196 6.95 9.96 13.88
N ASP A 197 7.00 8.77 13.27
CA ASP A 197 8.01 8.40 12.28
C ASP A 197 7.36 7.90 10.98
N ALA A 198 7.60 8.61 9.89
CA ALA A 198 7.16 8.23 8.55
C ALA A 198 8.13 7.21 7.89
N HIS A 199 9.33 7.05 8.44
CA HIS A 199 10.45 6.30 7.85
C HIS A 199 11.15 5.41 8.88
N PRO A 200 10.43 4.45 9.51
CA PRO A 200 11.03 3.57 10.51
C PRO A 200 12.07 2.66 9.88
N GLN A 201 13.06 2.23 10.68
CA GLN A 201 14.13 1.38 10.20
C GLN A 201 13.62 -0.01 9.80
N LEU A 202 13.94 -0.47 8.60
CA LEU A 202 13.52 -1.77 8.05
C LEU A 202 13.85 -2.93 8.99
N ILE A 203 15.02 -2.88 9.63
CA ILE A 203 15.52 -3.96 10.46
C ILE A 203 14.66 -4.22 11.71
N GLU A 204 13.96 -3.20 12.21
CA GLU A 204 13.10 -3.30 13.39
C GLU A 204 11.85 -4.15 13.11
N PHE A 205 11.42 -4.18 11.86
CA PHE A 205 10.22 -4.92 11.45
C PHE A 205 10.48 -6.38 11.10
N LEU A 206 11.73 -6.75 10.79
CA LEU A 206 12.05 -8.06 10.26
C LEU A 206 11.71 -9.21 11.23
N SER A 207 11.94 -9.00 12.53
CA SER A 207 11.78 -10.04 13.55
C SER A 207 10.46 -9.97 14.33
N MET A 208 9.51 -9.15 13.90
CA MET A 208 8.22 -9.02 14.58
C MET A 208 7.49 -10.36 14.65
N THR A 209 7.03 -10.72 15.84
CA THR A 209 6.04 -11.77 16.06
C THR A 209 4.66 -11.32 15.61
N ASP A 210 3.71 -12.25 15.45
CA ASP A 210 2.31 -11.91 15.15
C ASP A 210 1.69 -10.96 16.17
N MET A 211 2.03 -11.12 17.44
CA MET A 211 1.52 -10.29 18.52
C MET A 211 2.10 -8.87 18.43
N GLU A 212 3.42 -8.74 18.23
CA GLU A 212 4.09 -7.44 18.06
C GLU A 212 3.57 -6.71 16.83
N PHE A 213 3.42 -7.40 15.69
CA PHE A 213 2.85 -6.84 14.47
C PHE A 213 1.43 -6.30 14.70
N ARG A 214 0.55 -7.10 15.33
CA ARG A 214 -0.83 -6.67 15.61
C ARG A 214 -0.90 -5.50 16.58
N ASN A 215 -0.03 -5.46 17.58
CA ASN A 215 0.02 -4.37 18.56
C ASN A 215 0.56 -3.09 17.94
N HIS A 216 1.66 -3.19 17.15
CA HIS A 216 2.29 -2.04 16.50
C HIS A 216 1.35 -1.38 15.47
N PHE A 217 0.69 -2.19 14.64
CA PHE A 217 -0.22 -1.73 13.61
C PHE A 217 -1.70 -1.78 14.00
N LYS A 218 -1.99 -1.84 15.29
CA LYS A 218 -3.38 -1.79 15.77
C LYS A 218 -4.09 -0.56 15.20
N ASP A 219 -5.32 -0.71 14.70
CA ASP A 219 -6.11 0.35 14.08
C ASP A 219 -5.38 1.04 12.89
N SER A 220 -4.65 0.28 12.11
CA SER A 220 -3.96 0.72 10.88
C SER A 220 -4.32 -0.18 9.71
N PRO A 221 -4.42 0.36 8.48
CA PRO A 221 -4.62 -0.44 7.26
C PRO A 221 -3.52 -1.48 7.03
N VAL A 222 -2.33 -1.30 7.61
CA VAL A 222 -1.18 -2.22 7.46
C VAL A 222 -1.52 -3.64 7.90
N LEU A 223 -2.46 -3.82 8.84
CA LEU A 223 -2.95 -5.14 9.27
C LEU A 223 -3.47 -6.01 8.12
N ARG A 224 -3.88 -5.38 7.00
CA ARG A 224 -4.37 -6.07 5.79
C ARG A 224 -3.33 -7.02 5.20
N ALA A 225 -2.04 -6.66 5.23
CA ALA A 225 -0.96 -7.51 4.72
C ALA A 225 -0.75 -8.78 5.57
N LYS A 226 -1.21 -8.81 6.82
CA LYS A 226 -0.85 -9.78 7.86
C LYS A 226 0.67 -9.79 8.11
N ARG A 227 1.12 -10.33 9.25
CA ARG A 227 2.55 -10.41 9.57
C ARG A 227 3.35 -11.07 8.45
N ARG A 228 2.92 -12.21 7.95
CA ARG A 228 3.63 -12.96 6.91
C ARG A 228 3.91 -12.15 5.64
N GLY A 229 2.91 -11.41 5.16
CA GLY A 229 3.04 -10.55 3.97
C GLY A 229 3.90 -9.33 4.24
N PHE A 230 3.77 -8.71 5.40
CA PHE A 230 4.55 -7.55 5.78
C PHE A 230 6.05 -7.90 5.98
N VAL A 231 6.36 -8.95 6.75
CA VAL A 231 7.76 -9.40 6.95
C VAL A 231 8.39 -9.90 5.65
N ARG A 232 7.62 -10.56 4.77
CA ARG A 232 8.04 -10.87 3.39
C ARG A 232 8.49 -9.60 2.65
N ASN A 233 7.71 -8.52 2.71
CA ASN A 233 8.02 -7.26 2.04
C ASN A 233 9.28 -6.61 2.65
N VAL A 234 9.42 -6.66 3.97
CA VAL A 234 10.61 -6.17 4.69
C VAL A 234 11.85 -6.94 4.26
N ALA A 235 11.77 -8.26 4.10
CA ALA A 235 12.89 -9.06 3.60
C ALA A 235 13.31 -8.64 2.19
N VAL A 236 12.35 -8.39 1.28
CA VAL A 236 12.63 -7.86 -0.07
C VAL A 236 13.29 -6.49 0.01
N ALA A 237 12.77 -5.58 0.83
CA ALA A 237 13.34 -4.24 1.00
C ALA A 237 14.79 -4.29 1.54
N LEU A 238 15.06 -5.14 2.52
CA LEU A 238 16.43 -5.36 3.05
C LEU A 238 17.37 -5.95 2.00
N GLY A 239 16.90 -6.86 1.14
CA GLY A 239 17.69 -7.38 0.02
C GLY A 239 18.09 -6.27 -0.98
N ASN A 240 17.22 -5.27 -1.15
CA ASN A 240 17.46 -4.11 -2.02
C ASN A 240 18.34 -3.02 -1.36
N SER A 241 18.57 -3.08 -0.05
CA SER A 241 19.26 -2.01 0.69
C SER A 241 20.75 -1.91 0.40
N ASN A 242 21.38 -2.98 -0.08
CA ASN A 242 22.85 -3.13 -0.21
C ASN A 242 23.60 -2.95 1.10
N GLU A 243 22.96 -3.17 2.26
CA GLU A 243 23.54 -2.96 3.59
C GLU A 243 24.00 -4.28 4.22
N PRO A 244 25.32 -4.52 4.34
CA PRO A 244 25.83 -5.77 4.92
C PRO A 244 25.37 -6.04 6.36
N GLN A 245 25.02 -5.00 7.09
CA GLN A 245 24.47 -5.09 8.45
C GLN A 245 23.10 -5.78 8.52
N ALA A 246 22.40 -5.90 7.41
CA ALA A 246 21.14 -6.64 7.32
C ALA A 246 21.36 -8.17 7.31
N VAL A 247 22.58 -8.66 6.98
CA VAL A 247 22.86 -10.10 6.87
C VAL A 247 22.64 -10.85 8.18
N PRO A 248 23.17 -10.44 9.35
CA PRO A 248 22.98 -11.20 10.58
C PRO A 248 21.50 -11.34 11.00
N PRO A 249 20.65 -10.32 10.98
CA PRO A 249 19.24 -10.48 11.28
C PRO A 249 18.49 -11.32 10.23
N LEU A 250 18.79 -11.19 8.92
CA LEU A 250 18.22 -12.06 7.89
C LEU A 250 18.60 -13.53 8.11
N VAL A 251 19.85 -13.81 8.50
CA VAL A 251 20.28 -15.18 8.83
C VAL A 251 19.47 -15.78 9.97
N ARG A 252 19.13 -14.99 11.00
CA ARG A 252 18.23 -15.46 12.07
C ARG A 252 16.83 -15.76 11.55
N GLN A 253 16.35 -14.96 10.60
CA GLN A 253 15.02 -15.08 10.04
C GLN A 253 14.85 -16.25 9.05
N LEU A 254 15.94 -16.93 8.65
CA LEU A 254 15.84 -18.22 7.93
C LEU A 254 15.15 -19.31 8.76
N ALA A 255 15.01 -19.14 10.07
CA ALA A 255 14.29 -20.04 10.95
C ALA A 255 12.83 -19.63 11.20
N ASP A 256 12.27 -18.70 10.45
CA ASP A 256 10.85 -18.31 10.56
C ASP A 256 9.95 -19.50 10.26
N ASP A 257 8.84 -19.62 10.99
CA ASP A 257 7.87 -20.71 10.79
C ASP A 257 7.19 -20.65 9.41
N ASP A 258 7.06 -19.44 8.83
CA ASP A 258 6.37 -19.20 7.56
C ASP A 258 7.32 -19.37 6.37
N GLU A 259 7.02 -20.31 5.47
CA GLU A 259 7.80 -20.58 4.27
C GLU A 259 7.91 -19.35 3.35
N LEU A 260 6.84 -18.52 3.30
CA LEU A 260 6.84 -17.30 2.50
C LEU A 260 7.91 -16.32 2.96
N VAL A 261 8.11 -16.20 4.28
CA VAL A 261 9.16 -15.35 4.87
C VAL A 261 10.52 -15.94 4.57
N ARG A 262 10.73 -17.25 4.85
CA ARG A 262 12.04 -17.91 4.64
C ARG A 262 12.53 -17.79 3.19
N GLY A 263 11.64 -18.01 2.20
CA GLY A 263 12.01 -17.91 0.78
C GLY A 263 12.47 -16.51 0.37
N HIS A 264 11.79 -15.45 0.83
CA HIS A 264 12.21 -14.07 0.53
C HIS A 264 13.44 -13.64 1.32
N VAL A 265 13.64 -14.17 2.53
CA VAL A 265 14.88 -14.01 3.30
C VAL A 265 16.06 -14.69 2.57
N ALA A 266 15.83 -15.87 2.00
CA ALA A 266 16.86 -16.54 1.21
C ALA A 266 17.25 -15.71 -0.02
N TRP A 267 16.28 -15.15 -0.74
CA TRP A 267 16.55 -14.23 -1.84
C TRP A 267 17.33 -13.00 -1.38
N ALA A 268 16.91 -12.35 -0.30
CA ALA A 268 17.59 -11.16 0.24
C ALA A 268 19.06 -11.45 0.62
N LEU A 269 19.32 -12.60 1.23
CA LEU A 269 20.69 -13.03 1.54
C LEU A 269 21.52 -13.30 0.28
N GLY A 270 20.88 -13.78 -0.80
CA GLY A 270 21.53 -13.94 -2.10
C GLY A 270 21.96 -12.59 -2.70
N GLU A 271 21.07 -11.59 -2.64
CA GLU A 271 21.34 -10.22 -3.15
C GLU A 271 22.46 -9.54 -2.36
N LEU A 272 22.42 -9.62 -1.04
CA LEU A 272 23.44 -9.02 -0.18
C LEU A 272 24.80 -9.76 -0.26
N GLY A 273 24.76 -11.06 -0.52
CA GLY A 273 25.95 -11.89 -0.70
C GLY A 273 26.85 -12.01 0.55
N GLY A 274 28.09 -12.37 0.32
CA GLY A 274 29.12 -12.49 1.36
C GLY A 274 29.21 -13.88 1.99
N LYS A 275 30.32 -14.13 2.72
CA LYS A 275 30.65 -15.46 3.27
C LYS A 275 29.62 -15.94 4.30
N ASP A 276 29.10 -15.05 5.12
CA ASP A 276 28.16 -15.40 6.18
C ASP A 276 26.77 -15.73 5.61
N ALA A 277 26.28 -14.97 4.63
CA ALA A 277 25.06 -15.26 3.90
C ALA A 277 25.14 -16.62 3.19
N THR A 278 26.21 -16.85 2.40
CA THR A 278 26.43 -18.12 1.69
C THR A 278 26.49 -19.31 2.64
N ARG A 279 27.20 -19.18 3.78
CA ARG A 279 27.30 -20.25 4.79
C ARG A 279 25.93 -20.55 5.40
N ALA A 280 25.14 -19.53 5.74
CA ALA A 280 23.81 -19.68 6.30
C ALA A 280 22.85 -20.35 5.31
N LEU A 281 22.83 -19.91 4.05
CA LEU A 281 22.01 -20.50 2.99
C LEU A 281 22.34 -21.99 2.78
N ARG A 282 23.63 -22.37 2.70
CA ARG A 282 24.06 -23.77 2.59
C ARG A 282 23.65 -24.61 3.80
N LYS A 283 23.67 -24.04 5.01
CA LYS A 283 23.19 -24.72 6.21
C LYS A 283 21.67 -24.94 6.16
N GLN A 284 20.93 -23.90 5.78
CA GLN A 284 19.47 -23.97 5.68
C GLN A 284 19.03 -24.98 4.61
N LEU A 285 19.70 -25.03 3.46
CA LEU A 285 19.36 -25.97 2.37
C LEU A 285 19.35 -27.43 2.81
N LYS A 286 20.17 -27.78 3.82
CA LYS A 286 20.26 -29.17 4.33
C LYS A 286 19.07 -29.58 5.19
N ILE A 287 18.36 -28.63 5.78
CA ILE A 287 17.28 -28.86 6.74
C ILE A 287 15.92 -28.36 6.23
N GLU A 288 15.91 -27.55 5.17
CA GLU A 288 14.67 -27.01 4.60
C GLU A 288 13.84 -28.11 3.95
N THR A 289 12.56 -28.09 4.23
CA THR A 289 11.60 -29.09 3.73
C THR A 289 10.68 -28.53 2.63
N ASP A 290 10.47 -27.23 2.60
CA ASP A 290 9.64 -26.60 1.58
C ASP A 290 10.40 -26.47 0.26
N GLU A 291 9.85 -27.01 -0.84
CA GLU A 291 10.55 -27.08 -2.11
C GLU A 291 10.72 -25.71 -2.77
N TRP A 292 9.75 -24.79 -2.62
CA TRP A 292 9.88 -23.43 -3.13
C TRP A 292 11.01 -22.68 -2.39
N VAL A 293 11.11 -22.81 -1.07
CA VAL A 293 12.20 -22.22 -0.28
C VAL A 293 13.54 -22.82 -0.68
N ARG A 294 13.61 -24.13 -0.90
CA ARG A 294 14.83 -24.80 -1.39
C ARG A 294 15.28 -24.23 -2.72
N GLU A 295 14.34 -23.98 -3.64
CA GLU A 295 14.64 -23.39 -4.94
C GLU A 295 15.11 -21.94 -4.82
N GLU A 296 14.48 -21.14 -3.93
CA GLU A 296 14.96 -19.78 -3.62
C GLU A 296 16.41 -19.81 -3.08
N ILE A 297 16.75 -20.76 -2.19
CA ILE A 297 18.09 -20.93 -1.65
C ILE A 297 19.10 -21.35 -2.75
N ARG A 298 18.77 -22.33 -3.59
CA ARG A 298 19.64 -22.77 -4.69
C ARG A 298 19.96 -21.61 -5.63
N THR A 299 18.93 -20.87 -6.02
CA THR A 299 19.09 -19.69 -6.87
C THR A 299 19.97 -18.62 -6.21
N ALA A 300 19.75 -18.35 -4.92
CA ALA A 300 20.56 -17.42 -4.14
C ALA A 300 22.05 -17.85 -4.01
N LEU A 301 22.32 -19.16 -4.07
CA LEU A 301 23.67 -19.72 -4.09
C LEU A 301 24.30 -19.76 -5.49
N GLY A 302 23.57 -19.42 -6.57
CA GLY A 302 23.99 -19.58 -7.94
C GLY A 302 24.02 -21.04 -8.41
N GLU A 303 23.35 -21.95 -7.70
CA GLU A 303 23.23 -23.37 -7.99
C GLU A 303 21.92 -23.60 -8.77
N CYS A 304 21.84 -23.06 -10.00
CA CYS A 304 20.68 -23.29 -10.89
C CYS A 304 20.70 -24.75 -11.40
N SER A 305 19.50 -25.36 -11.43
CA SER A 305 19.25 -26.68 -12.03
C SER A 305 19.33 -26.63 -13.54
#